data_dd11068cfa8d10ffb03ce16831524849
#
_entry.id   dd11068cfa8d10ffb03ce16831524849
#
_cell.length_a   1.000
_cell.length_b   1.000
_cell.length_c   1.000
_cell.angle_alpha   90.00
_cell.angle_beta   90.00
_cell.angle_gamma   90.00
#
_symmetry.space_group_name_H-M   'P 1'
#
loop_
_entity.id
_entity.type
_entity.pdbx_description
1 polymer ?
#
loop_
_entity_poly.entity_id
_entity_poly.type
_entity_poly.pdbx_seq_one_letter_code
_entity_poly.pdbx_strand_id
1 'polypeptide(L)'
;MEGGAVPAPIQSMKGPGEDLFILGISGSPREMRSRTRMLLQWVLAGAAAAGAKTELIDLTSLRIEACTACESCSLTGACLNTDDFPFIYKRMIAAHGIVLGSPVYIDHVTGQMKVFIDRLADAIHYQTLSGKYGCAVATTWSSGGEEVVSYLNHVLNYLGILALEGISVVTGDDPDSL
;
A
#
# COMPACT_ATOMS: atom_id res chain seq x y z
N MET A 1 -7.49 17.07 32.83
CA MET A 1 -6.31 16.43 32.17
C MET A 1 -6.55 14.94 32.26
N GLU A 2 -7.23 14.39 31.27
CA GLU A 2 -7.47 12.95 31.19
C GLU A 2 -6.49 12.37 30.18
N GLY A 3 -5.74 11.35 30.65
CA GLY A 3 -4.65 10.77 29.92
C GLY A 3 -5.08 10.10 28.62
N GLY A 4 -4.44 10.49 27.53
CA GLY A 4 -4.56 9.80 26.25
C GLY A 4 -4.16 8.34 26.40
N ALA A 5 -5.01 7.44 25.95
CA ALA A 5 -4.73 6.02 25.94
C ALA A 5 -3.50 5.75 25.07
N VAL A 6 -2.45 5.24 25.68
CA VAL A 6 -1.27 4.73 24.97
C VAL A 6 -1.74 3.58 24.07
N PRO A 7 -1.41 3.60 22.76
CA PRO A 7 -1.77 2.49 21.87
C PRO A 7 -1.18 1.18 22.41
N ALA A 8 -1.95 0.10 22.28
CA ALA A 8 -1.56 -1.22 22.73
C ALA A 8 -0.18 -1.63 22.18
N PRO A 9 0.65 -2.34 22.96
CA PRO A 9 1.99 -2.75 22.55
C PRO A 9 1.93 -3.62 21.29
N ILE A 10 2.96 -3.44 20.44
CA ILE A 10 3.23 -4.22 19.24
C ILE A 10 3.00 -5.71 19.55
N GLN A 11 2.02 -6.31 18.89
CA GLN A 11 1.79 -7.75 19.01
C GLN A 11 3.06 -8.45 18.54
N SER A 12 3.68 -9.21 19.44
CA SER A 12 4.88 -9.99 19.16
C SER A 12 4.65 -10.85 17.91
N MET A 13 5.59 -10.81 16.99
CA MET A 13 5.61 -11.74 15.86
C MET A 13 5.58 -13.16 16.40
N LYS A 14 4.49 -13.84 16.19
CA LYS A 14 4.31 -15.23 16.54
C LYS A 14 5.18 -16.08 15.62
N GLY A 15 5.64 -17.24 16.11
CA GLY A 15 6.65 -18.08 15.47
C GLY A 15 6.24 -18.73 14.12
N PRO A 16 7.14 -19.49 13.49
CA PRO A 16 6.88 -20.11 12.19
C PRO A 16 5.68 -21.08 12.28
N GLY A 17 4.59 -20.75 11.62
CA GLY A 17 3.32 -21.50 11.58
C GLY A 17 2.07 -20.66 11.76
N GLU A 18 2.15 -19.37 12.01
CA GLU A 18 0.97 -18.50 12.06
C GLU A 18 0.69 -17.88 10.69
N ASP A 19 -0.60 -17.83 10.37
CA ASP A 19 -1.19 -17.35 9.11
C ASP A 19 -0.73 -15.91 8.74
N LEU A 20 0.48 -15.76 8.20
CA LEU A 20 0.93 -14.48 7.67
C LEU A 20 -0.06 -13.99 6.62
N PHE A 21 -0.40 -12.71 6.69
CA PHE A 21 -1.28 -12.09 5.73
C PHE A 21 -0.54 -10.96 5.00
N ILE A 22 -0.45 -11.07 3.68
CA ILE A 22 0.19 -10.07 2.80
C ILE A 22 -0.87 -9.41 1.93
N LEU A 23 -0.93 -8.10 1.99
CA LEU A 23 -1.86 -7.27 1.25
C LEU A 23 -1.15 -6.56 0.10
N GLY A 24 -1.60 -6.78 -1.14
CA GLY A 24 -1.22 -6.00 -2.30
C GLY A 24 -2.24 -4.89 -2.56
N ILE A 25 -1.77 -3.68 -2.88
CA ILE A 25 -2.63 -2.54 -3.24
C ILE A 25 -2.17 -2.01 -4.60
N SER A 26 -3.05 -2.09 -5.59
CA SER A 26 -2.80 -1.66 -6.96
C SER A 26 -3.38 -0.28 -7.22
N GLY A 27 -2.53 0.68 -7.61
CA GLY A 27 -2.93 2.00 -8.08
C GLY A 27 -3.11 2.10 -9.60
N SER A 28 -3.12 0.98 -10.33
CA SER A 28 -3.25 1.03 -11.78
C SER A 28 -4.69 1.25 -12.23
N PRO A 29 -4.95 2.22 -13.13
CA PRO A 29 -6.31 2.44 -13.66
C PRO A 29 -6.75 1.41 -14.71
N ARG A 30 -5.89 0.46 -15.11
CA ARG A 30 -6.16 -0.51 -16.17
C ARG A 30 -6.81 -1.80 -15.68
N GLU A 31 -7.05 -1.95 -14.38
CA GLU A 31 -7.67 -3.12 -13.76
C GLU A 31 -7.06 -4.45 -14.25
N MET A 32 -7.87 -5.35 -14.81
CA MET A 32 -7.44 -6.67 -15.28
C MET A 32 -6.39 -6.63 -16.41
N ARG A 33 -6.26 -5.51 -17.12
CA ARG A 33 -5.26 -5.33 -18.19
C ARG A 33 -3.99 -4.63 -17.68
N SER A 34 -3.84 -4.53 -16.38
CA SER A 34 -2.71 -3.83 -15.75
C SER A 34 -1.51 -4.75 -15.58
N ARG A 35 -0.38 -4.37 -16.16
CA ARG A 35 0.92 -5.03 -15.91
C ARG A 35 1.38 -4.84 -14.46
N THR A 36 1.12 -3.69 -13.85
CA THR A 36 1.41 -3.47 -12.43
C THR A 36 0.61 -4.44 -11.55
N ARG A 37 -0.67 -4.65 -11.86
CA ARG A 37 -1.49 -5.61 -11.14
C ARG A 37 -0.96 -7.04 -11.31
N MET A 38 -0.55 -7.40 -12.52
CA MET A 38 0.04 -8.72 -12.80
C MET A 38 1.35 -8.92 -12.01
N LEU A 39 2.24 -7.91 -11.97
CA LEU A 39 3.45 -7.95 -11.16
C LEU A 39 3.13 -8.12 -9.67
N LEU A 40 2.14 -7.38 -9.14
CA LEU A 40 1.64 -7.58 -7.77
C LEU A 40 1.15 -9.01 -7.53
N GLN A 41 0.41 -9.58 -8.48
CA GLN A 41 -0.07 -10.97 -8.37
C GLN A 41 1.09 -11.97 -8.30
N TRP A 42 2.18 -11.75 -9.03
CA TRP A 42 3.37 -12.63 -8.96
C TRP A 42 4.06 -12.52 -7.59
N VAL A 43 4.20 -11.30 -7.06
CA VAL A 43 4.74 -11.11 -5.71
C VAL A 43 3.86 -11.82 -4.67
N LEU A 44 2.54 -11.65 -4.76
CA LEU A 44 1.60 -12.30 -3.86
C LEU A 44 1.55 -13.82 -4.03
N ALA A 45 1.71 -14.33 -5.25
CA ALA A 45 1.82 -15.76 -5.51
C ALA A 45 3.08 -16.36 -4.87
N GLY A 46 4.20 -15.65 -4.91
CA GLY A 46 5.42 -16.05 -4.19
C GLY A 46 5.20 -16.12 -2.68
N ALA A 47 4.53 -15.12 -2.11
CA ALA A 47 4.17 -15.12 -0.69
C ALA A 47 3.21 -16.28 -0.33
N ALA A 48 2.22 -16.54 -1.19
CA ALA A 48 1.30 -17.66 -1.00
C ALA A 48 2.01 -19.02 -1.09
N ALA A 49 2.95 -19.18 -2.01
CA ALA A 49 3.78 -20.38 -2.10
C ALA A 49 4.63 -20.62 -0.84
N ALA A 50 4.98 -19.54 -0.12
CA ALA A 50 5.66 -19.60 1.18
C ALA A 50 4.70 -19.77 2.38
N GLY A 51 3.39 -19.98 2.14
CA GLY A 51 2.38 -20.25 3.16
C GLY A 51 1.60 -19.05 3.67
N ALA A 52 1.80 -17.84 3.12
CA ALA A 52 1.05 -16.67 3.53
C ALA A 52 -0.36 -16.65 2.90
N LYS A 53 -1.32 -16.09 3.62
CA LYS A 53 -2.59 -15.64 3.02
C LYS A 53 -2.32 -14.34 2.25
N THR A 54 -2.94 -14.20 1.09
CA THR A 54 -2.75 -13.02 0.25
C THR A 54 -4.07 -12.43 -0.20
N GLU A 55 -4.09 -11.13 -0.36
CA GLU A 55 -5.22 -10.38 -0.92
C GLU A 55 -4.68 -9.25 -1.82
N LEU A 56 -5.38 -8.98 -2.91
CA LEU A 56 -5.08 -7.86 -3.80
C LEU A 56 -6.28 -6.93 -3.87
N ILE A 57 -6.06 -5.66 -3.59
CA ILE A 57 -7.05 -4.59 -3.70
C ILE A 57 -6.66 -3.67 -4.87
N ASP A 58 -7.58 -3.48 -5.80
CA ASP A 58 -7.46 -2.48 -6.88
C ASP A 58 -8.14 -1.19 -6.44
N LEU A 59 -7.39 -0.08 -6.34
CA LEU A 59 -7.94 1.22 -5.92
C LEU A 59 -9.01 1.76 -6.87
N THR A 60 -8.94 1.38 -8.13
CA THR A 60 -9.93 1.78 -9.15
C THR A 60 -11.31 1.16 -8.97
N SER A 61 -11.40 0.04 -8.26
CA SER A 61 -12.69 -0.60 -7.94
C SER A 61 -13.40 0.03 -6.73
N LEU A 62 -12.78 1.03 -6.11
CA LEU A 62 -13.23 1.63 -4.86
C LEU A 62 -13.40 3.14 -5.04
N ARG A 63 -14.35 3.70 -4.31
CA ARG A 63 -14.53 5.13 -4.20
C ARG A 63 -13.69 5.68 -3.06
N ILE A 64 -12.63 6.42 -3.38
CA ILE A 64 -11.77 7.10 -2.40
C ILE A 64 -11.77 8.58 -2.74
N GLU A 65 -12.35 9.39 -1.88
CA GLU A 65 -12.38 10.84 -2.01
C GLU A 65 -11.03 11.45 -1.63
N ALA A 66 -10.67 12.54 -2.28
CA ALA A 66 -9.44 13.26 -1.97
C ALA A 66 -9.45 13.80 -0.53
N CYS A 67 -8.28 13.85 0.09
CA CYS A 67 -8.11 14.50 1.39
C CYS A 67 -8.35 16.01 1.25
N THR A 68 -9.21 16.57 2.11
CA THR A 68 -9.51 17.99 2.16
C THR A 68 -8.71 18.75 3.22
N ALA A 69 -7.75 18.09 3.87
CA ALA A 69 -6.93 18.65 4.95
C ALA A 69 -7.75 19.25 6.11
N CYS A 70 -8.89 18.65 6.42
CA CYS A 70 -9.78 19.12 7.50
C CYS A 70 -9.30 18.77 8.91
N GLU A 71 -8.19 18.03 9.05
CA GLU A 71 -7.55 17.62 10.31
C GLU A 71 -8.42 16.77 11.26
N SER A 72 -9.64 16.40 10.88
CA SER A 72 -10.54 15.63 11.74
C SER A 72 -9.91 14.31 12.20
N CYS A 73 -9.22 13.58 11.32
CA CYS A 73 -8.58 12.32 11.67
C CYS A 73 -7.49 12.48 12.75
N SER A 74 -6.74 13.58 12.73
CA SER A 74 -5.72 13.88 13.76
C SER A 74 -6.35 14.23 15.12
N LEU A 75 -7.58 14.77 15.12
CA LEU A 75 -8.26 15.19 16.34
C LEU A 75 -9.14 14.09 16.94
N THR A 76 -9.76 13.27 16.09
CA THR A 76 -10.81 12.32 16.52
C THR A 76 -10.46 10.85 16.21
N GLY A 77 -9.37 10.60 15.44
CA GLY A 77 -9.04 9.27 14.93
C GLY A 77 -9.94 8.81 13.77
N ALA A 78 -10.78 9.71 13.21
CA ALA A 78 -11.71 9.34 12.16
C ALA A 78 -11.78 10.38 11.04
N CYS A 79 -11.81 9.90 9.79
CA CYS A 79 -12.03 10.75 8.63
C CYS A 79 -13.52 11.07 8.45
N LEU A 80 -13.82 12.31 8.02
CA LEU A 80 -15.19 12.75 7.74
C LEU A 80 -15.74 12.23 6.41
N ASN A 81 -14.86 11.80 5.49
CA ASN A 81 -15.30 11.25 4.21
C ASN A 81 -15.96 9.88 4.41
N THR A 82 -17.13 9.71 3.81
CA THR A 82 -17.90 8.46 3.82
C THR A 82 -17.68 7.73 2.50
N ASP A 83 -16.59 6.96 2.42
CA ASP A 83 -16.13 6.26 1.24
C ASP A 83 -15.49 4.89 1.60
N ASP A 84 -14.82 4.25 0.63
CA ASP A 84 -14.27 2.91 0.83
C ASP A 84 -12.87 2.92 1.50
N PHE A 85 -12.29 4.08 1.82
CA PHE A 85 -10.97 4.16 2.47
C PHE A 85 -10.91 3.40 3.80
N PRO A 86 -11.90 3.47 4.71
CA PRO A 86 -11.87 2.72 5.97
C PRO A 86 -11.78 1.21 5.78
N PHE A 87 -12.35 0.68 4.69
CA PHE A 87 -12.21 -0.75 4.35
C PHE A 87 -10.76 -1.11 4.07
N ILE A 88 -10.08 -0.36 3.19
CA ILE A 88 -8.66 -0.63 2.86
C ILE A 88 -7.80 -0.46 4.10
N TYR A 89 -7.99 0.61 4.85
CA TYR A 89 -7.22 0.91 6.06
C TYR A 89 -7.31 -0.22 7.09
N LYS A 90 -8.51 -0.77 7.30
CA LYS A 90 -8.71 -1.94 8.16
C LYS A 90 -7.96 -3.17 7.66
N ARG A 91 -7.90 -3.39 6.33
CA ARG A 91 -7.10 -4.48 5.74
C ARG A 91 -5.61 -4.25 5.94
N MET A 92 -5.13 -3.01 5.80
CA MET A 92 -3.74 -2.66 6.09
C MET A 92 -3.36 -2.93 7.55
N ILE A 93 -4.23 -2.56 8.50
CA ILE A 93 -4.02 -2.83 9.92
C ILE A 93 -3.92 -4.35 10.18
N ALA A 94 -4.77 -5.16 9.53
CA ALA A 94 -4.76 -6.62 9.69
C ALA A 94 -3.57 -7.32 9.01
N ALA A 95 -2.96 -6.69 8.00
CA ALA A 95 -1.86 -7.28 7.25
C ALA A 95 -0.55 -7.30 8.06
N HIS A 96 0.29 -8.31 7.83
CA HIS A 96 1.66 -8.41 8.33
C HIS A 96 2.67 -7.79 7.35
N GLY A 97 2.33 -7.85 6.05
CA GLY A 97 3.10 -7.22 4.98
C GLY A 97 2.20 -6.49 3.98
N ILE A 98 2.73 -5.40 3.41
CA ILE A 98 2.00 -4.56 2.46
C ILE A 98 2.86 -4.34 1.22
N VAL A 99 2.29 -4.61 0.04
CA VAL A 99 2.94 -4.35 -1.25
C VAL A 99 2.16 -3.26 -1.98
N LEU A 100 2.81 -2.11 -2.21
CA LEU A 100 2.22 -1.01 -2.98
C LEU A 100 2.66 -1.10 -4.44
N GLY A 101 1.73 -1.04 -5.37
CA GLY A 101 2.03 -1.08 -6.79
C GLY A 101 1.43 0.08 -7.58
N SER A 102 2.26 0.77 -8.39
CA SER A 102 1.80 1.82 -9.28
C SER A 102 2.51 1.74 -10.64
N PRO A 103 1.80 1.95 -11.76
CA PRO A 103 2.50 2.29 -13.00
C PRO A 103 3.04 3.72 -12.89
N VAL A 104 4.05 4.03 -13.72
CA VAL A 104 4.58 5.38 -13.85
C VAL A 104 3.62 6.23 -14.69
N TYR A 105 3.14 7.32 -14.11
CA TYR A 105 2.36 8.36 -14.78
C TYR A 105 3.03 9.72 -14.58
N ILE A 106 3.57 10.30 -15.67
CA ILE A 106 4.31 11.57 -15.61
C ILE A 106 5.38 11.53 -14.50
N ASP A 107 6.29 10.54 -14.61
CA ASP A 107 7.41 10.30 -13.67
C ASP A 107 7.02 10.08 -12.20
N HIS A 108 5.75 9.80 -11.92
CA HIS A 108 5.25 9.60 -10.57
C HIS A 108 4.20 8.48 -10.48
N VAL A 109 3.64 8.26 -9.28
CA VAL A 109 2.50 7.37 -9.08
C VAL A 109 1.24 7.91 -9.76
N THR A 110 0.27 7.04 -10.01
CA THR A 110 -1.04 7.44 -10.52
C THR A 110 -1.80 8.34 -9.55
N GLY A 111 -2.76 9.12 -10.07
CA GLY A 111 -3.64 9.94 -9.24
C GLY A 111 -4.39 9.12 -8.19
N GLN A 112 -4.87 7.92 -8.52
CA GLN A 112 -5.56 7.02 -7.57
C GLN A 112 -4.65 6.62 -6.41
N MET A 113 -3.40 6.24 -6.70
CA MET A 113 -2.42 5.92 -5.67
C MET A 113 -2.12 7.15 -4.80
N LYS A 114 -1.98 8.33 -5.40
CA LYS A 114 -1.69 9.56 -4.64
C LYS A 114 -2.86 9.95 -3.75
N VAL A 115 -4.09 9.90 -4.24
CA VAL A 115 -5.29 10.16 -3.44
C VAL A 115 -5.36 9.20 -2.24
N PHE A 116 -5.09 7.92 -2.46
CA PHE A 116 -5.04 6.93 -1.38
C PHE A 116 -3.95 7.26 -0.35
N ILE A 117 -2.74 7.61 -0.79
CA ILE A 117 -1.61 7.97 0.10
C ILE A 117 -1.97 9.19 0.95
N ASP A 118 -2.58 10.23 0.37
CA ASP A 118 -2.95 11.45 1.09
C ASP A 118 -3.97 11.18 2.22
N ARG A 119 -4.73 10.10 2.12
CA ARG A 119 -5.68 9.67 3.16
C ARG A 119 -5.02 8.93 4.32
N LEU A 120 -3.73 8.56 4.22
CA LEU A 120 -2.98 7.85 5.26
C LEU A 120 -2.34 8.78 6.30
N ALA A 121 -2.62 10.07 6.31
CA ALA A 121 -2.05 11.03 7.24
C ALA A 121 -2.21 10.61 8.72
N ASP A 122 -3.37 10.06 9.09
CA ASP A 122 -3.65 9.52 10.41
C ASP A 122 -2.70 8.36 10.77
N ALA A 123 -2.49 7.42 9.84
CA ALA A 123 -1.57 6.30 10.02
C ALA A 123 -0.13 6.75 10.27
N ILE A 124 0.30 7.84 9.62
CA ILE A 124 1.62 8.46 9.84
C ILE A 124 1.69 9.05 11.25
N HIS A 125 0.65 9.80 11.64
CA HIS A 125 0.61 10.49 12.92
C HIS A 125 0.62 9.52 14.12
N TYR A 126 -0.24 8.50 14.08
CA TYR A 126 -0.38 7.53 15.17
C TYR A 126 0.49 6.28 15.02
N GLN A 127 1.25 6.16 13.92
CA GLN A 127 2.12 5.02 13.65
C GLN A 127 1.41 3.67 13.74
N THR A 128 0.16 3.61 13.33
CA THR A 128 -0.71 2.43 13.46
C THR A 128 -0.28 1.22 12.63
N LEU A 129 0.63 1.43 11.67
CA LEU A 129 1.18 0.38 10.81
C LEU A 129 2.62 0.00 11.17
N SER A 130 3.16 0.52 12.28
CA SER A 130 4.53 0.23 12.71
C SER A 130 4.77 -1.26 12.94
N GLY A 131 5.98 -1.70 12.62
CA GLY A 131 6.44 -3.07 12.82
C GLY A 131 5.99 -4.06 11.74
N LYS A 132 5.31 -3.59 10.68
CA LYS A 132 5.01 -4.39 9.48
C LYS A 132 6.18 -4.34 8.49
N TYR A 133 6.15 -5.24 7.52
CA TYR A 133 7.07 -5.23 6.39
C TYR A 133 6.33 -4.76 5.13
N GLY A 134 7.07 -4.20 4.17
CA GLY A 134 6.47 -3.81 2.91
C GLY A 134 7.49 -3.67 1.79
N CYS A 135 7.02 -3.61 0.56
CA CYS A 135 7.82 -3.26 -0.59
C CYS A 135 6.97 -2.57 -1.64
N ALA A 136 7.63 -1.91 -2.57
CA ALA A 136 6.98 -1.27 -3.70
C ALA A 136 7.26 -2.02 -5.00
N VAL A 137 6.28 -2.01 -5.91
CA VAL A 137 6.47 -2.46 -7.29
C VAL A 137 6.02 -1.38 -8.26
N ALA A 138 6.77 -1.17 -9.32
CA ALA A 138 6.42 -0.22 -10.37
C ALA A 138 6.54 -0.86 -11.75
N THR A 139 5.69 -0.43 -12.66
CA THR A 139 5.85 -0.72 -14.09
C THR A 139 5.92 0.58 -14.86
N THR A 140 6.81 0.65 -15.82
CA THR A 140 6.98 1.81 -16.67
C THR A 140 7.06 1.38 -18.13
N TRP A 141 6.71 2.28 -19.03
CA TRP A 141 6.93 2.05 -20.45
C TRP A 141 8.42 2.23 -20.82
N SER A 142 9.11 3.21 -20.22
CA SER A 142 10.51 3.53 -20.54
C SER A 142 11.36 3.91 -19.34
N SER A 143 10.88 4.79 -18.48
CA SER A 143 11.66 5.40 -17.38
C SER A 143 10.78 5.74 -16.17
N GLY A 144 11.35 6.25 -15.09
CA GLY A 144 10.63 6.71 -13.91
C GLY A 144 10.22 5.60 -12.93
N GLY A 145 10.54 4.35 -13.22
CA GLY A 145 10.14 3.22 -12.39
C GLY A 145 10.85 3.18 -11.03
N GLU A 146 12.15 3.44 -11.01
CA GLU A 146 12.94 3.48 -9.78
C GLU A 146 12.52 4.64 -8.87
N GLU A 147 12.18 5.79 -9.46
CA GLU A 147 11.67 6.95 -8.73
C GLU A 147 10.33 6.63 -8.06
N VAL A 148 9.43 5.94 -8.76
CA VAL A 148 8.14 5.50 -8.19
C VAL A 148 8.36 4.47 -7.08
N VAL A 149 9.24 3.51 -7.25
CA VAL A 149 9.60 2.53 -6.20
C VAL A 149 10.17 3.25 -4.99
N SER A 150 11.12 4.15 -5.20
CA SER A 150 11.74 4.94 -4.12
C SER A 150 10.70 5.76 -3.37
N TYR A 151 9.80 6.45 -4.07
CA TYR A 151 8.73 7.21 -3.46
C TYR A 151 7.77 6.32 -2.63
N LEU A 152 7.33 5.20 -3.17
CA LEU A 152 6.42 4.30 -2.45
C LEU A 152 7.08 3.66 -1.23
N ASN A 153 8.36 3.26 -1.33
CA ASN A 153 9.13 2.76 -0.19
C ASN A 153 9.34 3.85 0.87
N HIS A 154 9.54 5.11 0.45
CA HIS A 154 9.59 6.23 1.38
C HIS A 154 8.25 6.41 2.12
N VAL A 155 7.12 6.32 1.42
CA VAL A 155 5.78 6.35 2.05
C VAL A 155 5.61 5.20 3.04
N LEU A 156 6.01 3.97 2.69
CA LEU A 156 5.97 2.83 3.62
C LEU A 156 6.77 3.12 4.89
N ASN A 157 7.99 3.65 4.77
CA ASN A 157 8.81 4.01 5.93
C ASN A 157 8.16 5.12 6.78
N TYR A 158 7.51 6.12 6.17
CA TYR A 158 6.75 7.13 6.90
C TYR A 158 5.60 6.54 7.73
N LEU A 159 4.99 5.47 7.24
CA LEU A 159 3.93 4.74 7.94
C LEU A 159 4.46 3.81 9.05
N GLY A 160 5.79 3.79 9.30
CA GLY A 160 6.43 2.90 10.24
C GLY A 160 6.59 1.46 9.75
N ILE A 161 6.38 1.23 8.46
CA ILE A 161 6.54 -0.07 7.80
C ILE A 161 8.00 -0.20 7.36
N LEU A 162 8.66 -1.32 7.69
CA LEU A 162 10.01 -1.60 7.21
C LEU A 162 9.97 -1.92 5.70
N ALA A 163 10.36 -0.94 4.89
CA ALA A 163 10.41 -1.11 3.44
C ALA A 163 11.60 -1.98 3.03
N LEU A 164 11.31 -3.06 2.32
CA LEU A 164 12.27 -3.92 1.67
C LEU A 164 12.61 -3.38 0.28
N GLU A 165 13.58 -4.00 -0.40
CA GLU A 165 13.91 -3.69 -1.78
C GLU A 165 12.66 -3.85 -2.67
N GLY A 166 12.38 -2.84 -3.50
CA GLY A 166 11.26 -2.84 -4.42
C GLY A 166 11.66 -3.32 -5.82
N ILE A 167 10.68 -3.45 -6.70
CA ILE A 167 10.87 -3.94 -8.06
C ILE A 167 10.33 -2.92 -9.06
N SER A 168 11.17 -2.53 -10.01
CA SER A 168 10.80 -1.74 -11.17
C SER A 168 10.95 -2.56 -12.45
N VAL A 169 9.93 -2.57 -13.31
CA VAL A 169 9.96 -3.29 -14.58
C VAL A 169 9.62 -2.35 -15.73
N VAL A 170 10.54 -2.31 -16.72
CA VAL A 170 10.31 -1.61 -17.99
C VAL A 170 9.56 -2.55 -18.92
N THR A 171 8.37 -2.16 -19.35
CA THR A 171 7.48 -3.01 -20.16
C THR A 171 7.53 -2.69 -21.66
N GLY A 172 7.94 -1.47 -22.05
CA GLY A 172 7.99 -1.06 -23.45
C GLY A 172 6.68 -1.31 -24.21
N ASP A 173 6.82 -1.54 -25.51
CA ASP A 173 5.71 -1.89 -26.41
C ASP A 173 5.46 -3.41 -26.47
N ASP A 174 6.31 -4.22 -25.87
CA ASP A 174 6.19 -5.67 -25.90
C ASP A 174 5.02 -6.14 -25.04
N PRO A 175 3.96 -6.74 -25.64
CA PRO A 175 2.82 -7.26 -24.90
C PRO A 175 3.21 -8.41 -23.95
N ASP A 176 4.32 -9.10 -24.23
CA ASP A 176 4.81 -10.28 -23.48
C ASP A 176 5.92 -9.93 -22.48
N SER A 177 6.20 -8.64 -22.27
CA SER A 177 7.29 -8.18 -21.38
C SER A 177 7.00 -8.37 -19.88
N LEU A 178 5.85 -8.92 -19.53
CA LEU A 178 5.47 -9.36 -18.17
C LEU A 178 4.71 -10.66 -18.22
#